data_975d6dde7f575d8677f98ebc73ebbdb4
#
_entry.id   975d6dde7f575d8677f98ebc73ebbdb4
#
_cell.length_a   1.000
_cell.length_b   1.000
_cell.length_c   1.000
_cell.angle_alpha   90.00
_cell.angle_beta   90.00
_cell.angle_gamma   90.00
#
_symmetry.space_group_name_H-M   'P 1'
#
loop_
_entity.id
_entity.type
_entity.pdbx_description
1 polymer ?
#
loop_
_entity_poly.entity_id
_entity_poly.type
_entity_poly.pdbx_seq_one_letter_code
_entity_poly.pdbx_strand_id
1 'polypeptide(L)'
;MKDCSGINRFLRENPAFSSFELNASKSRCILSLPSGFLFPSGGATIKTEIEQQLENFLGEIRDRYELEGDAIRVDGHTDDVPLSKNARYRNNWELSTLRATTVATLMMEKVGFKPERIAISGYADTRPKTPYLGNDGSRKSGIDLLNARKANRRVELIFTRPAQKERTRRFFPEPNAG
;
A
#
# COMPACT_ATOMS: atom_id res chain seq x y z
N MET A 1 -14.01 -18.46 -4.38
CA MET A 1 -13.88 -17.00 -4.51
C MET A 1 -13.23 -16.52 -3.23
N LYS A 2 -11.91 -16.20 -3.25
CA LYS A 2 -11.25 -15.62 -2.07
C LYS A 2 -11.91 -14.27 -1.82
N ASP A 3 -12.51 -14.16 -0.69
CA ASP A 3 -13.38 -13.08 -0.32
C ASP A 3 -12.60 -12.13 0.61
N CYS A 4 -12.44 -10.88 0.19
CA CYS A 4 -11.86 -9.84 1.06
C CYS A 4 -12.76 -9.52 2.28
N SER A 5 -13.93 -10.17 2.40
CA SER A 5 -14.90 -9.95 3.48
C SER A 5 -14.31 -10.21 4.86
N GLY A 6 -13.39 -11.18 4.95
CA GLY A 6 -12.69 -11.46 6.19
C GLY A 6 -11.83 -10.28 6.66
N ILE A 7 -11.08 -9.64 5.76
CA ILE A 7 -10.30 -8.44 6.09
C ILE A 7 -11.24 -7.31 6.52
N ASN A 8 -12.34 -7.13 5.80
CA ASN A 8 -13.34 -6.13 6.11
C ASN A 8 -14.00 -6.35 7.50
N ARG A 9 -14.29 -7.61 7.85
CA ARG A 9 -14.79 -7.97 9.18
C ARG A 9 -13.76 -7.63 10.25
N PHE A 10 -12.50 -8.04 10.04
CA PHE A 10 -11.41 -7.77 10.98
C PHE A 10 -11.25 -6.27 11.23
N LEU A 11 -11.27 -5.44 10.18
CA LEU A 11 -11.18 -3.99 10.32
C LEU A 11 -12.34 -3.41 11.14
N ARG A 12 -13.55 -3.92 10.96
CA ARG A 12 -14.72 -3.48 11.73
C ARG A 12 -14.66 -3.87 13.22
N GLU A 13 -14.08 -5.02 13.50
CA GLU A 13 -13.95 -5.54 14.87
C GLU A 13 -12.76 -4.92 15.64
N ASN A 14 -11.87 -4.20 14.94
CA ASN A 14 -10.67 -3.60 15.52
C ASN A 14 -10.62 -2.08 15.29
N PRO A 15 -11.21 -1.28 16.21
CA PRO A 15 -11.29 0.19 16.07
C PRO A 15 -9.95 0.89 15.88
N ALA A 16 -8.85 0.30 16.36
CA ALA A 16 -7.49 0.82 16.17
C ALA A 16 -7.12 1.03 14.70
N PHE A 17 -7.72 0.24 13.78
CA PHE A 17 -7.50 0.32 12.33
C PHE A 17 -8.67 0.94 11.58
N SER A 18 -9.52 1.70 12.26
CA SER A 18 -10.71 2.35 11.65
C SER A 18 -10.38 3.31 10.51
N SER A 19 -9.14 3.81 10.45
CA SER A 19 -8.65 4.65 9.36
C SER A 19 -8.16 3.87 8.14
N PHE A 20 -8.04 2.53 8.24
CA PHE A 20 -7.67 1.68 7.11
C PHE A 20 -8.91 1.42 6.25
N GLU A 21 -8.72 1.43 4.94
CA GLU A 21 -9.81 1.22 4.01
C GLU A 21 -9.53 0.02 3.11
N LEU A 22 -10.54 -0.83 2.94
CA LEU A 22 -10.50 -1.97 2.05
C LEU A 22 -11.39 -1.74 0.84
N ASN A 23 -10.79 -1.81 -0.35
CA ASN A 23 -11.50 -1.86 -1.62
C ASN A 23 -11.33 -3.25 -2.25
N ALA A 24 -12.43 -3.93 -2.47
CA ALA A 24 -12.45 -5.30 -2.97
C ALA A 24 -13.05 -5.35 -4.38
N SER A 25 -12.40 -6.09 -5.26
CA SER A 25 -12.90 -6.44 -6.60
C SER A 25 -12.84 -7.95 -6.82
N LYS A 26 -13.34 -8.42 -7.96
CA LYS A 26 -13.33 -9.85 -8.30
C LYS A 26 -11.92 -10.47 -8.34
N SER A 27 -10.89 -9.67 -8.62
CA SER A 27 -9.52 -10.13 -8.84
C SER A 27 -8.52 -9.67 -7.80
N ARG A 28 -8.85 -8.69 -6.96
CA ARG A 28 -7.90 -8.10 -6.01
C ARG A 28 -8.56 -7.48 -4.80
N CYS A 29 -7.81 -7.46 -3.70
CA CYS A 29 -8.09 -6.68 -2.50
C CYS A 29 -7.06 -5.57 -2.39
N ILE A 30 -7.50 -4.33 -2.23
CA ILE A 30 -6.64 -3.17 -1.99
C ILE A 30 -6.88 -2.68 -0.59
N LEU A 31 -5.88 -2.81 0.26
CA LEU A 31 -5.89 -2.30 1.62
C LEU A 31 -5.08 -1.01 1.68
N SER A 32 -5.74 0.11 1.94
CA SER A 32 -5.12 1.44 2.06
C SER A 32 -4.80 1.76 3.51
N LEU A 33 -3.53 2.02 3.78
CA LEU A 33 -3.01 2.40 5.09
C LEU A 33 -2.62 3.89 5.04
N PRO A 34 -3.26 4.77 5.85
CA PRO A 34 -2.92 6.18 5.87
C PRO A 34 -1.48 6.43 6.30
N SER A 35 -0.74 7.25 5.56
CA SER A 35 0.66 7.58 5.92
C SER A 35 0.78 8.24 7.28
N GLY A 36 -0.19 9.05 7.69
CA GLY A 36 -0.20 9.69 9.01
C GLY A 36 -0.33 8.70 10.18
N PHE A 37 -0.93 7.53 9.94
CA PHE A 37 -0.93 6.43 10.91
C PHE A 37 0.45 5.78 11.02
N LEU A 38 1.10 5.53 9.88
CA LEU A 38 2.34 4.75 9.79
C LEU A 38 3.60 5.55 10.13
N PHE A 39 3.68 6.80 9.65
CA PHE A 39 4.93 7.56 9.62
C PHE A 39 4.79 8.93 10.29
N PRO A 40 5.87 9.46 10.87
CA PRO A 40 5.92 10.87 11.23
C PRO A 40 5.86 11.75 9.98
N SER A 41 5.50 13.03 10.16
CA SER A 41 5.44 13.99 9.06
C SER A 41 6.76 14.05 8.31
N GLY A 42 6.72 13.92 6.98
CA GLY A 42 7.91 13.91 6.12
C GLY A 42 8.83 12.71 6.30
N GLY A 43 8.49 11.75 7.16
CA GLY A 43 9.31 10.55 7.43
C GLY A 43 8.88 9.31 6.65
N ALA A 44 9.74 8.29 6.67
CA ALA A 44 9.50 6.98 6.09
C ALA A 44 9.88 5.82 7.04
N THR A 45 10.11 6.11 8.31
CA THR A 45 10.30 5.10 9.36
C THR A 45 8.98 4.88 10.08
N ILE A 46 8.58 3.62 10.29
CA ILE A 46 7.35 3.30 11.05
C ILE A 46 7.47 3.92 12.45
N LYS A 47 6.38 4.52 12.91
CA LYS A 47 6.29 5.03 14.28
C LYS A 47 6.44 3.89 15.27
N THR A 48 7.31 4.04 16.25
CA THR A 48 7.60 3.00 17.25
C THR A 48 6.36 2.57 18.02
N GLU A 49 5.46 3.52 18.31
CA GLU A 49 4.23 3.27 19.07
C GLU A 49 3.20 2.39 18.35
N ILE A 50 3.28 2.25 17.01
CA ILE A 50 2.34 1.44 16.24
C ILE A 50 2.97 0.20 15.59
N GLU A 51 4.28 0.06 15.66
CA GLU A 51 5.01 -1.00 14.95
C GLU A 51 4.50 -2.39 15.35
N GLN A 52 4.46 -2.69 16.64
CA GLN A 52 3.97 -3.98 17.14
C GLN A 52 2.51 -4.23 16.77
N GLN A 53 1.68 -3.20 16.83
CA GLN A 53 0.27 -3.30 16.47
C GLN A 53 0.09 -3.58 14.97
N LEU A 54 0.91 -2.94 14.13
CA LEU A 54 0.92 -3.17 12.69
C LEU A 54 1.42 -4.58 12.35
N GLU A 55 2.46 -5.07 13.02
CA GLU A 55 2.96 -6.45 12.88
C GLU A 55 1.86 -7.47 13.20
N ASN A 56 1.18 -7.30 14.33
CA ASN A 56 0.09 -8.18 14.74
C ASN A 56 -1.06 -8.17 13.71
N PHE A 57 -1.45 -6.99 13.24
CA PHE A 57 -2.47 -6.84 12.21
C PHE A 57 -2.10 -7.56 10.90
N LEU A 58 -0.89 -7.36 10.41
CA LEU A 58 -0.41 -7.99 9.18
C LEU A 58 -0.24 -9.51 9.36
N GLY A 59 0.15 -9.96 10.57
CA GLY A 59 0.23 -11.37 10.94
C GLY A 59 -1.13 -12.06 10.88
N GLU A 60 -2.16 -11.43 11.42
CA GLU A 60 -3.55 -11.91 11.34
C GLU A 60 -4.04 -12.02 9.89
N ILE A 61 -3.68 -11.03 9.05
CA ILE A 61 -3.99 -11.09 7.61
C ILE A 61 -3.28 -12.27 6.96
N ARG A 62 -1.98 -12.45 7.23
CA ARG A 62 -1.22 -13.58 6.70
C ARG A 62 -1.83 -14.92 7.11
N ASP A 63 -2.10 -15.11 8.38
CA ASP A 63 -2.50 -16.41 8.94
C ASP A 63 -3.95 -16.80 8.62
N ARG A 64 -4.87 -15.83 8.66
CA ARG A 64 -6.30 -16.07 8.38
C ARG A 64 -6.64 -16.06 6.90
N TYR A 65 -5.91 -15.27 6.13
CA TYR A 65 -6.22 -15.02 4.73
C TYR A 65 -5.10 -15.51 3.82
N GLU A 66 -4.52 -16.65 4.21
CA GLU A 66 -3.44 -17.31 3.48
C GLU A 66 -3.61 -17.13 1.96
N LEU A 67 -2.90 -16.12 1.46
CA LEU A 67 -2.97 -15.70 0.08
C LEU A 67 -1.98 -16.55 -0.72
N GLU A 68 -2.12 -17.88 -0.58
CA GLU A 68 -1.26 -18.81 -1.31
C GLU A 68 -1.36 -18.54 -2.81
N GLY A 69 -0.20 -18.23 -3.38
CA GLY A 69 -0.06 -17.96 -4.79
C GLY A 69 -0.43 -16.53 -5.23
N ASP A 70 -0.95 -15.68 -4.34
CA ASP A 70 -1.26 -14.29 -4.68
C ASP A 70 0.03 -13.45 -4.75
N ALA A 71 0.13 -12.61 -5.78
CA ALA A 71 1.13 -11.56 -5.81
C ALA A 71 0.70 -10.41 -4.89
N ILE A 72 1.64 -9.87 -4.16
CA ILE A 72 1.43 -8.73 -3.25
C ILE A 72 2.23 -7.54 -3.79
N ARG A 73 1.56 -6.44 -4.05
CA ARG A 73 2.22 -5.19 -4.41
C ARG A 73 2.05 -4.19 -3.28
N VAL A 74 3.14 -3.54 -2.91
CA VAL A 74 3.16 -2.48 -1.91
C VAL A 74 3.44 -1.18 -2.63
N ASP A 75 2.43 -0.31 -2.71
CA ASP A 75 2.45 0.92 -3.47
C ASP A 75 2.46 2.13 -2.53
N GLY A 76 3.47 3.00 -2.66
CA GLY A 76 3.55 4.26 -1.92
C GLY A 76 3.01 5.44 -2.72
N HIS A 77 2.26 6.31 -2.05
CA HIS A 77 1.66 7.51 -2.63
C HIS A 77 1.85 8.71 -1.70
N THR A 78 2.05 9.88 -2.29
CA THR A 78 2.08 11.16 -1.59
C THR A 78 0.89 12.03 -1.99
N ASP A 79 0.75 13.18 -1.35
CA ASP A 79 -0.05 14.27 -1.89
C ASP A 79 0.72 15.12 -2.91
N ASP A 80 0.09 16.16 -3.40
CA ASP A 80 0.62 17.08 -4.43
C ASP A 80 1.53 18.18 -3.88
N VAL A 81 1.82 18.18 -2.57
CA VAL A 81 2.70 19.17 -1.97
C VAL A 81 4.17 18.78 -2.21
N PRO A 82 4.95 19.62 -2.88
CA PRO A 82 6.39 19.37 -3.03
C PRO A 82 7.08 19.33 -1.67
N LEU A 83 8.11 18.51 -1.54
CA LEU A 83 8.94 18.50 -0.34
C LEU A 83 9.73 19.81 -0.22
N SER A 84 9.98 20.25 1.01
CA SER A 84 10.81 21.43 1.28
C SER A 84 12.25 21.19 0.82
N LYS A 85 12.99 22.28 0.54
CA LYS A 85 14.43 22.20 0.16
C LYS A 85 15.30 21.56 1.24
N ASN A 86 14.86 21.61 2.50
CA ASN A 86 15.56 21.04 3.65
C ASN A 86 15.00 19.65 4.04
N ALA A 87 14.12 19.08 3.24
CA ALA A 87 13.58 17.74 3.50
C ALA A 87 14.70 16.67 3.41
N ARG A 88 14.53 15.61 4.19
CA ARG A 88 15.46 14.47 4.18
C ARG A 88 15.50 13.75 2.83
N TYR A 89 14.42 13.78 2.08
CA TYR A 89 14.26 13.13 0.78
C TYR A 89 14.21 14.18 -0.32
N ARG A 90 14.73 13.85 -1.50
CA ARG A 90 14.85 14.78 -2.63
C ARG A 90 13.50 15.20 -3.21
N ASN A 91 12.55 14.29 -3.26
CA ASN A 91 11.25 14.52 -3.89
C ASN A 91 10.20 13.47 -3.42
N ASN A 92 8.97 13.64 -3.87
CA ASN A 92 7.87 12.73 -3.55
C ASN A 92 8.04 11.32 -4.15
N TRP A 93 8.80 11.16 -5.22
CA TRP A 93 9.13 9.84 -5.78
C TRP A 93 10.00 9.03 -4.81
N GLU A 94 11.04 9.65 -4.28
CA GLU A 94 11.91 9.01 -3.29
C GLU A 94 11.15 8.70 -2.00
N LEU A 95 10.37 9.66 -1.48
CA LEU A 95 9.59 9.47 -0.25
C LEU A 95 8.56 8.34 -0.40
N SER A 96 7.78 8.33 -1.48
CA SER A 96 6.76 7.30 -1.71
C SER A 96 7.35 5.90 -1.86
N THR A 97 8.44 5.78 -2.61
CA THR A 97 9.15 4.51 -2.80
C THR A 97 9.72 4.00 -1.47
N LEU A 98 10.33 4.87 -0.68
CA LEU A 98 10.92 4.48 0.60
C LEU A 98 9.86 4.08 1.63
N ARG A 99 8.71 4.75 1.66
CA ARG A 99 7.59 4.36 2.52
C ARG A 99 7.06 2.98 2.16
N ALA A 100 6.89 2.70 0.87
CA ALA A 100 6.50 1.37 0.41
C ALA A 100 7.54 0.31 0.78
N THR A 101 8.83 0.61 0.60
CA THR A 101 9.94 -0.28 0.98
C THR A 101 9.93 -0.58 2.48
N THR A 102 9.73 0.42 3.33
CA THR A 102 9.68 0.23 4.79
C THR A 102 8.56 -0.72 5.21
N VAL A 103 7.35 -0.54 4.65
CA VAL A 103 6.22 -1.45 4.93
C VAL A 103 6.50 -2.86 4.40
N ALA A 104 7.00 -2.99 3.18
CA ALA A 104 7.36 -4.29 2.61
C ALA A 104 8.44 -5.01 3.42
N THR A 105 9.45 -4.29 3.90
CA THR A 105 10.51 -4.85 4.75
C THR A 105 9.94 -5.38 6.06
N LEU A 106 9.06 -4.63 6.71
CA LEU A 106 8.37 -5.08 7.92
C LEU A 106 7.53 -6.34 7.64
N MET A 107 6.81 -6.39 6.51
CA MET A 107 6.06 -7.58 6.09
C MET A 107 6.96 -8.81 5.92
N MET A 108 8.12 -8.66 5.30
CA MET A 108 9.04 -9.78 5.05
C MET A 108 9.78 -10.21 6.31
N GLU A 109 10.42 -9.26 7.01
CA GLU A 109 11.38 -9.57 8.07
C GLU A 109 10.71 -9.83 9.44
N LYS A 110 9.62 -9.14 9.73
CA LYS A 110 8.93 -9.25 11.02
C LYS A 110 7.69 -10.12 10.97
N VAL A 111 6.93 -10.04 9.88
CA VAL A 111 5.67 -10.77 9.75
C VAL A 111 5.83 -12.11 9.03
N GLY A 112 6.85 -12.27 8.19
CA GLY A 112 7.18 -13.53 7.50
C GLY A 112 6.41 -13.74 6.19
N PHE A 113 6.06 -12.67 5.50
CA PHE A 113 5.60 -12.77 4.11
C PHE A 113 6.76 -13.23 3.21
N LYS A 114 6.46 -14.04 2.20
CA LYS A 114 7.47 -14.56 1.26
C LYS A 114 7.97 -13.46 0.33
N PRO A 115 9.28 -13.14 0.31
CA PRO A 115 9.83 -12.05 -0.52
C PRO A 115 9.54 -12.19 -2.00
N GLU A 116 9.55 -13.41 -2.55
CA GLU A 116 9.30 -13.69 -3.96
C GLU A 116 7.88 -13.34 -4.43
N ARG A 117 6.98 -13.04 -3.48
CA ARG A 117 5.60 -12.63 -3.75
C ARG A 117 5.40 -11.14 -3.69
N ILE A 118 6.40 -10.38 -3.22
CA ILE A 118 6.29 -8.95 -2.95
C ILE A 118 6.95 -8.15 -4.08
N ALA A 119 6.20 -7.18 -4.61
CA ALA A 119 6.71 -6.11 -5.46
C ALA A 119 6.48 -4.77 -4.77
N ILE A 120 7.39 -3.82 -4.98
CA ILE A 120 7.38 -2.50 -4.36
C ILE A 120 7.32 -1.44 -5.45
N SER A 121 6.45 -0.43 -5.29
CA SER A 121 6.33 0.68 -6.22
C SER A 121 6.12 2.01 -5.48
N GLY A 122 6.67 3.09 -6.02
CA GLY A 122 6.39 4.45 -5.58
C GLY A 122 5.80 5.25 -6.73
N TYR A 123 4.74 6.00 -6.46
CA TYR A 123 3.99 6.75 -7.48
C TYR A 123 3.96 8.26 -7.23
N ALA A 124 4.61 8.76 -6.19
CA ALA A 124 4.51 10.17 -5.81
C ALA A 124 3.03 10.59 -5.71
N ASP A 125 2.66 11.72 -6.30
CA ASP A 125 1.30 12.27 -6.37
C ASP A 125 0.55 11.93 -7.67
N THR A 126 1.13 11.09 -8.53
CA THR A 126 0.61 10.84 -9.88
C THR A 126 -0.66 9.98 -9.92
N ARG A 127 -1.00 9.31 -8.82
CA ARG A 127 -2.18 8.44 -8.70
C ARG A 127 -3.04 8.81 -7.49
N PRO A 128 -3.71 9.98 -7.53
CA PRO A 128 -4.54 10.41 -6.42
C PRO A 128 -5.74 9.48 -6.26
N LYS A 129 -6.02 9.04 -5.02
CA LYS A 129 -7.23 8.31 -4.64
C LYS A 129 -8.44 9.26 -4.63
N THR A 130 -8.23 10.45 -4.10
CA THR A 130 -9.22 11.53 -4.09
C THR A 130 -8.76 12.64 -5.02
N PRO A 131 -9.54 12.99 -6.05
CA PRO A 131 -9.17 14.04 -6.99
C PRO A 131 -8.95 15.39 -6.30
N TYR A 132 -8.00 16.16 -6.81
CA TYR A 132 -7.75 17.55 -6.37
C TYR A 132 -8.69 18.58 -7.03
N LEU A 133 -9.44 18.13 -8.03
CA LEU A 133 -10.46 18.95 -8.71
C LEU A 133 -11.85 18.60 -8.18
N GLY A 134 -12.71 19.58 -8.11
CA GLY A 134 -14.14 19.42 -7.87
C GLY A 134 -14.88 18.93 -9.12
N ASN A 135 -16.17 18.65 -8.98
CA ASN A 135 -17.02 18.20 -10.09
C ASN A 135 -17.17 19.27 -11.20
N ASP A 136 -16.96 20.52 -10.87
CA ASP A 136 -16.96 21.67 -11.79
C ASP A 136 -15.62 21.90 -12.50
N GLY A 137 -14.62 21.04 -12.23
CA GLY A 137 -13.26 21.14 -12.78
C GLY A 137 -12.37 22.17 -12.06
N SER A 138 -12.88 22.92 -11.08
CA SER A 138 -12.08 23.86 -10.30
C SER A 138 -11.20 23.12 -9.28
N ARG A 139 -10.05 23.72 -8.92
CA ARG A 139 -9.21 23.17 -7.88
C ARG A 139 -9.89 23.29 -6.53
N LYS A 140 -9.92 22.20 -5.77
CA LYS A 140 -10.39 22.18 -4.38
C LYS A 140 -9.56 23.12 -3.51
N SER A 141 -10.18 23.70 -2.50
CA SER A 141 -9.56 24.61 -1.53
C SER A 141 -9.99 24.28 -0.11
N GLY A 142 -9.41 24.95 0.88
CA GLY A 142 -9.78 24.80 2.28
C GLY A 142 -9.79 23.35 2.75
N ILE A 143 -10.85 22.97 3.47
CA ILE A 143 -10.98 21.65 4.08
C ILE A 143 -11.05 20.50 3.05
N ASP A 144 -11.66 20.75 1.89
CA ASP A 144 -11.80 19.72 0.85
C ASP A 144 -10.45 19.36 0.24
N LEU A 145 -9.57 20.33 0.05
CA LEU A 145 -8.20 20.11 -0.40
C LEU A 145 -7.39 19.36 0.67
N LEU A 146 -7.51 19.75 1.93
CA LEU A 146 -6.82 19.08 3.05
C LEU A 146 -7.25 17.63 3.19
N ASN A 147 -8.55 17.35 3.06
CA ASN A 147 -9.09 15.99 3.10
C ASN A 147 -8.61 15.15 1.91
N ALA A 148 -8.58 15.72 0.69
CA ALA A 148 -8.05 15.05 -0.48
C ALA A 148 -6.55 14.69 -0.29
N ARG A 149 -5.74 15.63 0.18
CA ARG A 149 -4.33 15.41 0.48
C ARG A 149 -4.13 14.31 1.52
N LYS A 150 -4.90 14.35 2.61
CA LYS A 150 -4.85 13.32 3.67
C LYS A 150 -5.16 11.93 3.12
N ALA A 151 -6.19 11.79 2.30
CA ALA A 151 -6.57 10.52 1.67
C ALA A 151 -5.54 10.02 0.66
N ASN A 152 -4.83 10.94 -0.02
CA ASN A 152 -3.83 10.61 -1.03
C ASN A 152 -2.49 10.18 -0.42
N ARG A 153 -2.13 10.66 0.79
CA ARG A 153 -0.94 10.19 1.53
C ARG A 153 -1.20 8.81 2.12
N ARG A 154 -0.82 7.76 1.40
CA ARG A 154 -1.11 6.38 1.79
C ARG A 154 -0.06 5.39 1.29
N VAL A 155 -0.05 4.21 1.90
CA VAL A 155 0.55 3.00 1.35
C VAL A 155 -0.57 2.02 1.06
N GLU A 156 -0.59 1.43 -0.13
CA GLU A 156 -1.57 0.42 -0.51
C GLU A 156 -0.92 -0.96 -0.53
N LEU A 157 -1.57 -1.92 0.11
CA LEU A 157 -1.26 -3.35 -0.05
C LEU A 157 -2.27 -3.94 -1.03
N ILE A 158 -1.78 -4.39 -2.17
CA ILE A 158 -2.61 -4.91 -3.26
C ILE A 158 -2.36 -6.40 -3.38
N PHE A 159 -3.34 -7.19 -2.96
CA PHE A 159 -3.35 -8.63 -3.06
C PHE A 159 -4.06 -9.03 -4.35
N THR A 160 -3.31 -9.56 -5.31
CA THR A 160 -3.85 -9.96 -6.63
C THR A 160 -3.84 -11.46 -6.73
N ARG A 161 -4.96 -12.06 -7.12
CA ARG A 161 -4.99 -13.49 -7.45
C ARG A 161 -4.13 -13.74 -8.68
N PRO A 162 -3.36 -14.83 -8.70
CA PRO A 162 -2.84 -15.31 -9.96
C PRO A 162 -4.04 -15.61 -10.87
N ALA A 163 -4.02 -15.07 -12.06
CA ALA A 163 -4.90 -15.58 -13.13
C ALA A 163 -4.75 -17.10 -13.13
N GLN A 164 -5.87 -17.83 -13.19
CA GLN A 164 -5.82 -19.31 -13.38
C GLN A 164 -4.76 -19.59 -14.42
N LYS A 165 -3.78 -20.45 -14.06
CA LYS A 165 -2.59 -20.77 -14.82
C LYS A 165 -2.78 -20.65 -16.35
N GLU A 166 -2.78 -19.46 -16.90
CA GLU A 166 -2.23 -19.29 -18.22
C GLU A 166 -0.74 -19.50 -18.04
N ARG A 167 -0.25 -20.56 -18.66
CA ARG A 167 1.17 -20.88 -18.74
C ARG A 167 1.90 -19.57 -19.01
N THR A 168 2.62 -19.08 -18.02
CA THR A 168 3.57 -17.98 -18.20
C THR A 168 4.54 -18.50 -19.25
N ARG A 169 4.37 -18.10 -20.51
CA ARG A 169 5.42 -18.24 -21.51
C ARG A 169 6.59 -17.51 -20.90
N ARG A 170 7.63 -18.27 -20.51
CA ARG A 170 8.87 -17.69 -20.01
C ARG A 170 9.31 -16.66 -21.06
N PHE A 171 9.46 -15.43 -20.64
CA PHE A 171 9.91 -14.33 -21.51
C PHE A 171 11.39 -14.49 -21.92
N PHE A 172 12.06 -15.49 -21.38
CA PHE A 172 13.42 -15.84 -21.72
C PHE A 172 13.42 -17.25 -22.35
N PRO A 173 13.87 -17.42 -23.60
CA PRO A 173 14.10 -18.73 -24.14
C PRO A 173 15.17 -19.43 -23.29
N GLU A 174 14.95 -20.74 -23.01
CA GLU A 174 15.97 -21.58 -22.39
C GLU A 174 17.25 -21.48 -23.24
N PRO A 175 18.45 -21.33 -22.62
CA PRO A 175 19.68 -21.45 -23.39
C PRO A 175 19.71 -22.85 -23.99
N ASN A 176 19.87 -22.93 -25.32
CA ASN A 176 19.99 -24.17 -26.04
C ASN A 176 21.04 -25.06 -25.37
N ALA A 177 20.62 -26.21 -24.86
CA ALA A 177 21.52 -27.28 -24.50
C ALA A 177 22.12 -27.79 -25.81
N GLY A 178 23.35 -27.36 -26.12
CA GLY A 178 24.21 -27.93 -27.14
C GLY A 178 24.93 -29.16 -26.61
#